data_f70960b873be0bc754b650a9237ba4e3
#
_entry.id   f70960b873be0bc754b650a9237ba4e3
#
_cell.length_a   1.000
_cell.length_b   1.000
_cell.length_c   1.000
_cell.angle_alpha   90.00
_cell.angle_beta   90.00
_cell.angle_gamma   90.00
#
_symmetry.space_group_name_H-M   'P 1'
#
loop_
_entity.id
_entity.type
_entity.pdbx_description
1 polymer ?
#
loop_
_entity_poly.entity_id
_entity_poly.type
_entity_poly.pdbx_seq_one_letter_code
_entity_poly.pdbx_strand_id
1 'polypeptide(L)'
;MAKEDIGAKVTEMLMPFLEENGLDIYKVEYKKEGPAWVLRVCLDKPADAESEYVSIDDCEKVNVWLSDALDRNDIIDRSYNLEVSSAGLDRELLKDSDYVRFAGRAVEVKTYGQINGSKSHEGILKGKEDGVVTIDTGAGELAIPADKIAKINLAVVF
;
A
#
# COMPACT_ATOMS: atom_id res chain seq x y z
N MET A 1 -15.05 4.76 21.63
CA MET A 1 -14.49 5.19 20.35
C MET A 1 -14.52 4.05 19.37
N ALA A 2 -14.92 4.29 18.14
CA ALA A 2 -14.99 3.25 17.11
C ALA A 2 -13.60 2.81 16.68
N LYS A 3 -13.46 1.52 16.34
CA LYS A 3 -12.16 0.94 15.94
C LYS A 3 -11.59 1.58 14.67
N GLU A 4 -12.44 1.96 13.74
CA GLU A 4 -12.03 2.59 12.49
C GLU A 4 -11.33 3.92 12.70
N ASP A 5 -11.54 4.55 13.86
CA ASP A 5 -10.90 5.82 14.18
C ASP A 5 -9.43 5.65 14.56
N ILE A 6 -9.02 4.45 14.98
CA ILE A 6 -7.64 4.20 15.40
C ILE A 6 -6.67 4.35 14.22
N GLY A 7 -7.00 3.77 13.07
CA GLY A 7 -6.18 3.92 11.88
C GLY A 7 -6.01 5.37 11.46
N ALA A 8 -7.11 6.13 11.46
CA ALA A 8 -7.09 7.54 11.10
C ALA A 8 -6.27 8.37 12.10
N LYS A 9 -6.41 8.10 13.39
CA LYS A 9 -5.67 8.80 14.44
C LYS A 9 -4.17 8.52 14.36
N VAL A 10 -3.81 7.26 14.12
CA VAL A 10 -2.42 6.87 13.96
C VAL A 10 -1.82 7.57 12.74
N THR A 11 -2.54 7.60 11.64
CA THR A 11 -2.10 8.29 10.42
C THR A 11 -1.85 9.76 10.69
N GLU A 12 -2.82 10.43 11.30
CA GLU A 12 -2.70 11.86 11.61
C GLU A 12 -1.53 12.16 12.55
N MET A 13 -1.36 11.33 13.57
CA MET A 13 -0.28 11.50 14.54
C MET A 13 1.10 11.24 13.93
N LEU A 14 1.18 10.30 13.00
CA LEU A 14 2.44 9.82 12.43
C LEU A 14 2.94 10.70 11.28
N MET A 15 2.04 11.33 10.51
CA MET A 15 2.42 12.06 9.31
C MET A 15 3.51 13.12 9.52
N PRO A 16 3.44 13.99 10.56
CA PRO A 16 4.51 14.99 10.75
C PRO A 16 5.88 14.35 10.93
N PHE A 17 5.95 13.26 11.67
CA PHE A 17 7.20 12.53 11.88
C PHE A 17 7.71 11.91 10.57
N LEU A 18 6.82 11.33 9.79
CA LEU A 18 7.18 10.73 8.50
C LEU A 18 7.70 11.79 7.52
N GLU A 19 7.05 12.93 7.45
CA GLU A 19 7.48 14.03 6.57
C GLU A 19 8.88 14.51 6.92
N GLU A 20 9.19 14.63 8.21
CA GLU A 20 10.52 15.02 8.68
C GLU A 20 11.60 14.01 8.28
N ASN A 21 11.22 12.76 8.10
CA ASN A 21 12.16 11.66 7.79
C ASN A 21 12.11 11.21 6.33
N GLY A 22 11.39 11.94 5.47
CA GLY A 22 11.30 11.60 4.05
C GLY A 22 10.53 10.34 3.77
N LEU A 23 9.51 10.05 4.57
CA LEU A 23 8.69 8.86 4.47
C LEU A 23 7.23 9.23 4.26
N ASP A 24 6.46 8.24 3.82
CA ASP A 24 5.02 8.38 3.62
C ASP A 24 4.33 7.11 4.13
N ILE A 25 3.01 7.11 4.16
CA ILE A 25 2.22 5.95 4.54
C ILE A 25 1.66 5.29 3.30
N TYR A 26 1.87 3.97 3.19
CA TYR A 26 1.20 3.15 2.19
C TYR A 26 -0.19 2.75 2.69
N LYS A 27 -0.28 2.17 3.90
CA LYS A 27 -1.56 1.92 4.56
C LYS A 27 -1.38 1.67 6.05
N VAL A 28 -2.46 1.89 6.82
CA VAL A 28 -2.51 1.59 8.25
C VAL A 28 -3.75 0.74 8.50
N GLU A 29 -3.56 -0.39 9.18
CA GLU A 29 -4.65 -1.29 9.54
C GLU A 29 -4.62 -1.58 11.03
N TYR A 30 -5.81 -1.59 11.67
CA TYR A 30 -5.96 -2.06 13.04
C TYR A 30 -7.05 -3.10 13.05
N LYS A 31 -6.67 -4.35 13.28
CA LYS A 31 -7.63 -5.46 13.20
C LYS A 31 -7.24 -6.60 14.13
N LYS A 32 -8.21 -7.45 14.42
CA LYS A 32 -7.99 -8.65 15.22
C LYS A 32 -7.54 -9.78 14.30
N GLU A 33 -6.41 -10.39 14.61
CA GLU A 33 -5.87 -11.54 13.90
C GLU A 33 -5.72 -12.68 14.90
N GLY A 34 -6.59 -13.69 14.81
CA GLY A 34 -6.62 -14.76 15.81
C GLY A 34 -6.97 -14.19 17.18
N PRO A 35 -6.22 -14.55 18.24
CA PRO A 35 -6.47 -14.02 19.58
C PRO A 35 -5.91 -12.64 19.83
N ALA A 36 -5.14 -12.09 18.90
CA ALA A 36 -4.41 -10.83 19.11
C ALA A 36 -4.94 -9.71 18.25
N TRP A 37 -4.87 -8.48 18.76
CA TRP A 37 -5.07 -7.29 17.96
C TRP A 37 -3.75 -6.83 17.37
N VAL A 38 -3.78 -6.42 16.12
CA VAL A 38 -2.58 -6.01 15.38
C VAL A 38 -2.80 -4.62 14.80
N LEU A 39 -1.86 -3.71 15.10
CA LEU A 39 -1.76 -2.43 14.42
C LEU A 39 -0.62 -2.57 13.42
N ARG A 40 -0.96 -2.53 12.14
CA ARG A 40 0.02 -2.73 11.07
C ARG A 40 0.16 -1.43 10.27
N VAL A 41 1.38 -0.92 10.24
CA VAL A 41 1.73 0.28 9.50
C VAL A 41 2.66 -0.10 8.36
N CYS A 42 2.23 0.15 7.12
CA CYS A 42 3.07 -0.06 5.95
C CYS A 42 3.56 1.30 5.46
N LEU A 43 4.87 1.43 5.38
CA LEU A 43 5.53 2.66 4.98
C LEU A 43 5.84 2.67 3.49
N ASP A 44 5.94 3.86 2.95
CA ASP A 44 6.30 4.10 1.56
C ASP A 44 7.27 5.27 1.50
N LYS A 45 7.81 5.54 0.33
CA LYS A 45 8.55 6.76 0.05
C LYS A 45 7.66 7.71 -0.73
N PRO A 46 7.80 9.03 -0.56
CA PRO A 46 7.08 9.97 -1.39
C PRO A 46 7.40 9.78 -2.87
N ALA A 47 6.46 10.14 -3.74
CA ALA A 47 6.62 9.93 -5.18
C ALA A 47 7.85 10.61 -5.77
N ASP A 48 8.31 11.71 -5.15
CA ASP A 48 9.47 12.48 -5.59
C ASP A 48 10.78 12.03 -4.93
N ALA A 49 10.76 10.96 -4.13
CA ALA A 49 11.97 10.46 -3.49
C ALA A 49 12.90 9.80 -4.51
N GLU A 50 14.20 9.87 -4.25
CA GLU A 50 15.21 9.24 -5.11
C GLU A 50 15.07 7.72 -5.14
N SER A 51 14.68 7.13 -4.01
CA SER A 51 14.48 5.69 -3.88
C SER A 51 13.07 5.42 -3.41
N GLU A 52 12.45 4.39 -3.98
CA GLU A 52 11.14 3.94 -3.54
C GLU A 52 11.22 2.88 -2.43
N TYR A 53 12.42 2.58 -1.97
CA TYR A 53 12.63 1.57 -0.93
C TYR A 53 12.71 2.20 0.46
N VAL A 54 11.95 1.61 1.37
CA VAL A 54 12.02 1.93 2.79
C VAL A 54 12.99 0.96 3.44
N SER A 55 13.98 1.48 4.16
CA SER A 55 14.98 0.63 4.81
C SER A 55 14.47 0.02 6.11
N ILE A 56 15.19 -0.98 6.61
CA ILE A 56 14.91 -1.57 7.92
C ILE A 56 15.09 -0.51 9.01
N ASP A 57 16.12 0.34 8.88
CA ASP A 57 16.34 1.42 9.83
C ASP A 57 15.18 2.41 9.87
N ASP A 58 14.58 2.71 8.72
CA ASP A 58 13.39 3.55 8.66
C ASP A 58 12.23 2.92 9.42
N CYS A 59 12.01 1.63 9.22
CA CYS A 59 10.95 0.90 9.92
C CYS A 59 11.17 0.89 11.43
N GLU A 60 12.41 0.65 11.87
CA GLU A 60 12.74 0.66 13.30
C GLU A 60 12.52 2.02 13.92
N LYS A 61 12.93 3.08 13.23
CA LYS A 61 12.76 4.45 13.71
C LYS A 61 11.29 4.77 13.91
N VAL A 62 10.45 4.43 12.96
CA VAL A 62 9.01 4.65 13.05
C VAL A 62 8.41 3.79 14.17
N ASN A 63 8.84 2.54 14.27
CA ASN A 63 8.33 1.63 15.30
C ASN A 63 8.60 2.19 16.71
N VAL A 64 9.81 2.62 16.99
CA VAL A 64 10.18 3.18 18.30
C VAL A 64 9.39 4.44 18.58
N TRP A 65 9.34 5.36 17.62
CA TRP A 65 8.62 6.63 17.79
C TRP A 65 7.14 6.41 18.02
N LEU A 66 6.53 5.56 17.19
CA LEU A 66 5.08 5.32 17.25
C LEU A 66 4.69 4.56 18.52
N SER A 67 5.47 3.57 18.92
CA SER A 67 5.21 2.82 20.16
C SER A 67 5.19 3.77 21.36
N ASP A 68 6.17 4.67 21.45
CA ASP A 68 6.23 5.66 22.51
C ASP A 68 5.06 6.63 22.45
N ALA A 69 4.71 7.11 21.26
CA ALA A 69 3.60 8.04 21.08
C ALA A 69 2.25 7.41 21.45
N LEU A 70 2.05 6.15 21.09
CA LEU A 70 0.82 5.43 21.44
C LEU A 70 0.69 5.23 22.95
N ASP A 71 1.79 4.93 23.63
CA ASP A 71 1.80 4.78 25.08
C ASP A 71 1.49 6.10 25.77
N ARG A 72 2.04 7.20 25.29
CA ARG A 72 1.82 8.51 25.89
C ARG A 72 0.40 9.05 25.69
N ASN A 73 -0.21 8.74 24.55
CA ASN A 73 -1.53 9.27 24.19
C ASN A 73 -2.67 8.32 24.51
N ASP A 74 -2.36 7.09 24.89
CA ASP A 74 -3.35 6.08 25.33
C ASP A 74 -4.50 5.93 24.33
N ILE A 75 -4.17 5.88 23.05
CA ILE A 75 -5.16 5.78 21.96
C ILE A 75 -5.79 4.40 21.91
N ILE A 76 -4.99 3.35 22.17
CA ILE A 76 -5.44 1.97 22.14
C ILE A 76 -5.54 1.45 23.57
N ASP A 77 -6.73 1.05 23.98
CA ASP A 77 -7.03 0.69 25.36
C ASP A 77 -6.91 -0.81 25.65
N ARG A 78 -6.27 -1.56 24.79
CA ARG A 78 -6.08 -3.00 24.96
C ARG A 78 -4.68 -3.41 24.47
N SER A 79 -4.30 -4.64 24.80
CA SER A 79 -3.04 -5.19 24.29
C SER A 79 -3.11 -5.35 22.77
N TYR A 80 -2.03 -5.03 22.12
CA TYR A 80 -1.93 -5.13 20.67
C TYR A 80 -0.47 -5.37 20.28
N ASN A 81 -0.27 -5.87 19.07
CA ASN A 81 1.05 -6.00 18.47
C ASN A 81 1.21 -4.91 17.44
N LEU A 82 2.35 -4.20 17.51
CA LEU A 82 2.67 -3.16 16.53
C LEU A 82 3.62 -3.76 15.48
N GLU A 83 3.22 -3.68 14.23
CA GLU A 83 4.06 -4.10 13.10
C GLU A 83 4.27 -2.93 12.16
N VAL A 84 5.55 -2.61 11.90
CA VAL A 84 5.93 -1.57 10.95
C VAL A 84 6.73 -2.23 9.84
N SER A 85 6.30 -2.05 8.60
CA SER A 85 6.93 -2.68 7.44
C SER A 85 6.92 -1.74 6.25
N SER A 86 7.59 -2.14 5.18
CA SER A 86 7.56 -1.40 3.92
C SER A 86 6.51 -1.98 2.98
N ALA A 87 6.13 -1.21 1.96
CA ALA A 87 5.18 -1.66 0.94
C ALA A 87 5.68 -2.84 0.13
N GLY A 88 7.01 -3.03 0.02
CA GLY A 88 7.59 -4.17 -0.70
C GLY A 88 7.69 -3.96 -2.20
N LEU A 89 8.25 -4.96 -2.89
CA LEU A 89 8.46 -4.92 -4.33
C LEU A 89 7.20 -5.28 -5.12
N ASP A 90 6.34 -6.07 -4.53
CA ASP A 90 5.10 -6.56 -5.16
C ASP A 90 3.88 -5.78 -4.66
N ARG A 91 4.07 -4.51 -4.35
CA ARG A 91 3.02 -3.69 -3.73
C ARG A 91 1.77 -3.61 -4.60
N GLU A 92 0.63 -3.54 -3.94
CA GLU A 92 -0.65 -3.35 -4.59
C GLU A 92 -0.85 -1.88 -4.97
N LEU A 93 -1.42 -1.62 -6.15
CA LEU A 93 -1.79 -0.27 -6.55
C LEU A 93 -3.17 0.05 -5.97
N LEU A 94 -3.25 1.03 -5.07
CA LEU A 94 -4.48 1.33 -4.35
C LEU A 94 -5.08 2.68 -4.72
N LYS A 95 -4.24 3.65 -5.08
CA LYS A 95 -4.66 5.03 -5.36
C LYS A 95 -4.56 5.32 -6.85
N ASP A 96 -5.36 6.26 -7.34
CA ASP A 96 -5.25 6.70 -8.73
C ASP A 96 -3.84 7.23 -9.04
N SER A 97 -3.21 7.89 -8.09
CA SER A 97 -1.83 8.38 -8.25
C SER A 97 -0.83 7.24 -8.46
N ASP A 98 -1.10 6.04 -7.95
CA ASP A 98 -0.21 4.89 -8.17
C ASP A 98 -0.16 4.50 -9.64
N TYR A 99 -1.24 4.65 -10.37
CA TYR A 99 -1.28 4.33 -11.79
C TYR A 99 -0.46 5.30 -12.64
N VAL A 100 -0.27 6.53 -12.15
CA VAL A 100 0.61 7.51 -12.79
C VAL A 100 2.06 7.23 -12.39
N ARG A 101 2.30 7.00 -11.10
CA ARG A 101 3.64 6.77 -10.56
C ARG A 101 4.32 5.55 -11.16
N PHE A 102 3.56 4.48 -11.34
CA PHE A 102 4.09 3.19 -11.80
C PHE A 102 3.81 2.90 -13.28
N ALA A 103 3.35 3.89 -14.02
CA ALA A 103 3.21 3.74 -15.47
C ALA A 103 4.57 3.36 -16.07
N GLY A 104 4.58 2.37 -16.96
CA GLY A 104 5.81 1.84 -17.53
C GLY A 104 6.41 0.66 -16.77
N ARG A 105 5.84 0.31 -15.61
CA ARG A 105 6.29 -0.82 -14.80
C ARG A 105 5.43 -2.06 -15.09
N ALA A 106 6.04 -3.22 -14.90
CA ALA A 106 5.32 -4.49 -15.03
C ALA A 106 4.32 -4.65 -13.88
N VAL A 107 3.11 -5.09 -14.21
CA VAL A 107 2.04 -5.32 -13.23
C VAL A 107 1.38 -6.67 -13.47
N GLU A 108 0.81 -7.23 -12.39
CA GLU A 108 -0.05 -8.39 -12.45
C GLU A 108 -1.45 -7.97 -12.05
N VAL A 109 -2.43 -8.26 -12.88
CA VAL A 109 -3.82 -7.89 -12.66
C VAL A 109 -4.65 -9.16 -12.47
N LYS A 110 -5.41 -9.22 -11.39
CA LYS A 110 -6.38 -10.29 -11.14
C LYS A 110 -7.77 -9.71 -11.23
N THR A 111 -8.66 -10.38 -11.96
CA THR A 111 -10.02 -9.91 -12.19
C THR A 111 -11.04 -10.83 -11.54
N TYR A 112 -12.23 -10.29 -11.25
CA TYR A 112 -13.32 -11.08 -10.65
C TYR A 112 -13.85 -12.12 -11.64
N GLY A 113 -13.95 -11.76 -12.90
CA GLY A 113 -14.39 -12.66 -13.96
C GLY A 113 -13.33 -12.81 -15.03
N GLN A 114 -13.50 -13.79 -15.91
CA GLN A 114 -12.57 -13.98 -17.00
C GLN A 114 -12.64 -12.85 -18.03
N ILE A 115 -11.48 -12.39 -18.44
CA ILE A 115 -11.31 -11.44 -19.54
C ILE A 115 -10.36 -12.12 -20.52
N ASN A 116 -10.78 -12.26 -21.77
CA ASN A 116 -10.00 -12.99 -22.78
C ASN A 116 -9.61 -14.41 -22.32
N GLY A 117 -10.53 -15.05 -21.57
CA GLY A 117 -10.33 -16.43 -21.11
C GLY A 117 -9.50 -16.60 -19.85
N SER A 118 -9.10 -15.52 -19.19
CA SER A 118 -8.26 -15.61 -17.99
C SER A 118 -8.67 -14.59 -16.93
N LYS A 119 -8.49 -14.96 -15.67
CA LYS A 119 -8.66 -14.06 -14.53
C LYS A 119 -7.36 -13.43 -14.07
N SER A 120 -6.24 -13.76 -14.72
CA SER A 120 -4.92 -13.23 -14.39
C SER A 120 -4.25 -12.72 -15.66
N HIS A 121 -3.74 -11.49 -15.59
CA HIS A 121 -3.11 -10.83 -16.73
C HIS A 121 -1.83 -10.17 -16.26
N GLU A 122 -0.78 -10.24 -17.09
CA GLU A 122 0.47 -9.54 -16.82
C GLU A 122 0.81 -8.64 -18.00
N GLY A 123 1.41 -7.51 -17.70
CA GLY A 123 1.82 -6.58 -18.76
C GLY A 123 2.43 -5.34 -18.18
N ILE A 124 2.76 -4.41 -19.07
CA ILE A 124 3.32 -3.13 -18.69
C ILE A 124 2.16 -2.14 -18.50
N LEU A 125 2.11 -1.51 -17.33
CA LEU A 125 1.06 -0.55 -17.02
C LEU A 125 1.18 0.68 -17.93
N LYS A 126 0.12 0.99 -18.66
CA LYS A 126 0.07 2.21 -19.48
C LYS A 126 -0.56 3.37 -18.70
N GLY A 127 -1.49 3.08 -17.82
CA GLY A 127 -2.16 4.06 -16.99
C GLY A 127 -3.61 3.72 -16.72
N LYS A 128 -4.29 4.64 -16.07
CA LYS A 128 -5.72 4.52 -15.77
C LYS A 128 -6.39 5.82 -16.22
N GLU A 129 -7.44 5.68 -17.02
CA GLU A 129 -8.18 6.82 -17.56
C GLU A 129 -9.66 6.48 -17.60
N ASP A 130 -10.51 7.37 -17.11
CA ASP A 130 -11.96 7.19 -17.08
C ASP A 130 -12.41 5.87 -16.47
N GLY A 131 -11.73 5.44 -15.41
CA GLY A 131 -12.07 4.20 -14.73
C GLY A 131 -11.62 2.93 -15.45
N VAL A 132 -10.76 3.06 -16.46
CA VAL A 132 -10.23 1.92 -17.23
C VAL A 132 -8.71 1.88 -17.12
N VAL A 133 -8.20 0.70 -16.74
CA VAL A 133 -6.77 0.46 -16.65
C VAL A 133 -6.31 -0.20 -17.94
N THR A 134 -5.25 0.33 -18.55
CA THR A 134 -4.69 -0.22 -19.78
C THR A 134 -3.30 -0.80 -19.49
N ILE A 135 -3.08 -2.03 -19.94
CA ILE A 135 -1.78 -2.69 -19.87
C ILE A 135 -1.37 -3.20 -21.25
N ASP A 136 -0.06 -3.24 -21.47
CA ASP A 136 0.50 -3.82 -22.71
C ASP A 136 0.95 -5.23 -22.38
N THR A 137 0.28 -6.22 -22.96
CA THR A 137 0.53 -7.64 -22.66
C THR A 137 1.58 -8.27 -23.54
N GLY A 138 2.15 -7.51 -24.49
CA GLY A 138 3.06 -8.08 -25.50
C GLY A 138 2.34 -8.55 -26.75
N ALA A 139 1.06 -8.90 -26.62
CA ALA A 139 0.19 -9.23 -27.76
C ALA A 139 -0.69 -8.05 -28.16
N GLY A 140 -0.57 -6.94 -27.45
CA GLY A 140 -1.35 -5.74 -27.68
C GLY A 140 -1.84 -5.15 -26.35
N GLU A 141 -2.52 -4.02 -26.43
CA GLU A 141 -3.06 -3.37 -25.26
C GLU A 141 -4.35 -4.04 -24.81
N LEU A 142 -4.49 -4.22 -23.51
CA LEU A 142 -5.69 -4.74 -22.87
C LEU A 142 -6.25 -3.68 -21.96
N ALA A 143 -7.50 -3.28 -22.21
CA ALA A 143 -8.21 -2.31 -21.38
C ALA A 143 -9.12 -3.06 -20.41
N ILE A 144 -8.96 -2.81 -19.10
CA ILE A 144 -9.71 -3.50 -18.07
C ILE A 144 -10.45 -2.47 -17.23
N PRO A 145 -11.79 -2.49 -17.17
CA PRO A 145 -12.51 -1.61 -16.27
C PRO A 145 -12.09 -1.83 -14.81
N ALA A 146 -11.85 -0.75 -14.09
CA ALA A 146 -11.36 -0.83 -12.71
C ALA A 146 -12.31 -1.61 -11.79
N ASP A 147 -13.62 -1.54 -12.03
CA ASP A 147 -14.60 -2.28 -11.23
C ASP A 147 -14.55 -3.79 -11.44
N LYS A 148 -13.86 -4.25 -12.46
CA LYS A 148 -13.65 -5.68 -12.72
C LYS A 148 -12.33 -6.20 -12.15
N ILE A 149 -11.48 -5.31 -11.66
CA ILE A 149 -10.19 -5.67 -11.10
C ILE A 149 -10.35 -6.04 -9.63
N ALA A 150 -10.01 -7.29 -9.29
CA ALA A 150 -9.99 -7.74 -7.91
C ALA A 150 -8.73 -7.25 -7.20
N LYS A 151 -7.58 -7.28 -7.88
CA LYS A 151 -6.30 -6.87 -7.32
C LYS A 151 -5.33 -6.54 -8.46
N ILE A 152 -4.54 -5.49 -8.28
CA ILE A 152 -3.44 -5.17 -9.20
C ILE A 152 -2.19 -4.87 -8.38
N ASN A 153 -1.10 -5.54 -8.69
CA ASN A 153 0.19 -5.43 -8.00
C ASN A 153 1.31 -5.14 -8.99
N LEU A 154 2.38 -4.53 -8.50
CA LEU A 154 3.63 -4.54 -9.26
C LEU A 154 4.10 -5.99 -9.39
N ALA A 155 4.44 -6.40 -10.59
CA ALA A 155 5.00 -7.72 -10.83
C ALA A 155 6.49 -7.71 -10.49
N VAL A 156 6.95 -8.79 -9.86
CA VAL A 156 8.37 -8.95 -9.57
C VAL A 156 9.02 -9.58 -10.81
N VAL A 157 9.95 -8.85 -11.40
CA VAL A 157 10.67 -9.30 -12.59
C VAL A 157 12.11 -9.64 -12.20
N PHE A 158 12.52 -10.84 -12.49
CA PHE A 158 13.87 -11.32 -12.19
C PHE A 158 14.71 -11.36 -13.44
#